data_896efd8157e5b8c82a21b4648345af6c
#
_entry.id   896efd8157e5b8c82a21b4648345af6c
#
_cell.length_a   1.000
_cell.length_b   1.000
_cell.length_c   1.000
_cell.angle_alpha   90.00
_cell.angle_beta   90.00
_cell.angle_gamma   90.00
#
_symmetry.space_group_name_H-M   'P 1'
#
loop_
_entity.id
_entity.type
_entity.pdbx_description
1 polymer ?
#
loop_
_entity_poly.entity_id
_entity_poly.type
_entity_poly.pdbx_seq_one_letter_code
_entity_poly.pdbx_strand_id
1 'polypeptide(L)'
;SFAAMIAGMSFDNTILHLGHAIAHSMGAIYHIPHGVACAIATPEVIEYIADVVPEKIKIIGRAMGIDLEGKSAQEAGKTVADAVRKFTKDMDIPSMKDLDIERDSLHKVADLATHDDTYMFIPKETPKETILELLYRAYDNN
;
A
#
# COMPACT_ATOMS: atom_id res chain seq x y z
N SER A 1 14.26 14.14 5.07
CA SER A 1 14.01 14.22 6.52
C SER A 1 14.69 13.08 7.27
N PHE A 2 14.90 13.23 8.57
CA PHE A 2 15.50 12.17 9.39
C PHE A 2 14.64 10.89 9.40
N ALA A 3 13.33 11.03 9.43
CA ALA A 3 12.41 9.89 9.35
C ALA A 3 12.58 9.10 8.02
N ALA A 4 12.74 9.78 6.89
CA ALA A 4 12.96 9.13 5.61
C ALA A 4 14.31 8.37 5.56
N MET A 5 15.35 8.93 6.20
CA MET A 5 16.64 8.26 6.32
C MET A 5 16.53 6.97 7.15
N ILE A 6 15.86 7.02 8.30
CA ILE A 6 15.63 5.82 9.14
C ILE A 6 14.79 4.78 8.39
N ALA A 7 13.75 5.21 7.66
CA ALA A 7 12.97 4.30 6.84
C ALA A 7 13.83 3.62 5.77
N GLY A 8 14.72 4.37 5.09
CA GLY A 8 15.67 3.82 4.13
C GLY A 8 16.58 2.75 4.75
N MET A 9 17.20 3.05 5.89
CA MET A 9 18.03 2.09 6.62
C MET A 9 17.25 0.85 7.08
N SER A 10 15.95 0.99 7.37
CA SER A 10 15.11 -0.12 7.80
C SER A 10 14.82 -1.07 6.64
N PHE A 11 14.36 -0.58 5.50
CA PHE A 11 13.99 -1.46 4.39
C PHE A 11 15.21 -2.11 3.72
N ASP A 12 16.38 -1.51 3.79
CA ASP A 12 17.64 -2.12 3.33
C ASP A 12 17.94 -3.44 4.04
N ASN A 13 17.43 -3.60 5.27
CA ASN A 13 17.58 -4.82 6.07
C ASN A 13 16.38 -5.78 6.00
N THR A 14 15.21 -5.31 5.57
CA THR A 14 13.96 -6.10 5.62
C THR A 14 13.35 -6.38 4.25
N ILE A 15 13.90 -5.78 3.21
CA ILE A 15 13.37 -5.77 1.85
C ILE A 15 11.96 -5.15 1.77
N LEU A 16 11.54 -4.83 0.58
CA LEU A 16 10.23 -4.28 0.22
C LEU A 16 9.32 -5.41 -0.28
N HIS A 17 8.01 -5.16 -0.34
CA HIS A 17 7.06 -6.18 -0.82
C HIS A 17 5.98 -5.56 -1.73
N LEU A 18 4.84 -6.21 -1.86
CA LEU A 18 3.74 -5.89 -2.80
C LEU A 18 3.44 -4.40 -3.00
N GLY A 19 3.48 -3.59 -1.93
CA GLY A 19 3.25 -2.14 -2.06
C GLY A 19 4.23 -1.47 -3.03
N HIS A 20 5.50 -1.91 -3.02
CA HIS A 20 6.51 -1.41 -3.94
C HIS A 20 6.40 -2.06 -5.33
N ALA A 21 6.07 -3.35 -5.43
CA ALA A 21 5.79 -3.99 -6.71
C ALA A 21 4.67 -3.25 -7.48
N ILE A 22 3.59 -2.88 -6.79
CA ILE A 22 2.52 -2.04 -7.34
C ILE A 22 3.06 -0.66 -7.72
N ALA A 23 3.79 0.01 -6.83
CA ALA A 23 4.30 1.37 -7.06
C ALA A 23 5.29 1.44 -8.23
N HIS A 24 6.19 0.47 -8.36
CA HIS A 24 7.10 0.35 -9.50
C HIS A 24 6.33 0.19 -10.81
N SER A 25 5.33 -0.69 -10.82
CA SER A 25 4.49 -0.94 -11.98
C SER A 25 3.67 0.28 -12.38
N MET A 26 3.09 1.00 -11.41
CA MET A 26 2.40 2.27 -11.67
C MET A 26 3.34 3.34 -12.23
N GLY A 27 4.54 3.45 -11.65
CA GLY A 27 5.56 4.38 -12.15
C GLY A 27 5.99 4.06 -13.58
N ALA A 28 6.16 2.79 -13.91
CA ALA A 28 6.55 2.34 -15.25
C ALA A 28 5.46 2.59 -16.31
N ILE A 29 4.19 2.37 -15.95
CA ILE A 29 3.05 2.47 -16.89
C ILE A 29 2.55 3.90 -17.01
N TYR A 30 2.42 4.63 -15.91
CA TYR A 30 1.77 5.95 -15.86
C TYR A 30 2.75 7.11 -15.67
N HIS A 31 4.04 6.82 -15.47
CA HIS A 31 5.09 7.83 -15.26
C HIS A 31 4.82 8.77 -14.08
N ILE A 32 4.12 8.28 -13.05
CA ILE A 32 3.84 9.04 -11.82
C ILE A 32 5.01 8.97 -10.84
N PRO A 33 5.18 9.99 -9.97
CA PRO A 33 6.24 9.97 -8.97
C PRO A 33 6.13 8.75 -8.05
N HIS A 34 7.26 8.10 -7.77
CA HIS A 34 7.31 6.87 -6.95
C HIS A 34 6.62 7.02 -5.59
N GLY A 35 6.85 8.14 -4.87
CA GLY A 35 6.21 8.38 -3.58
C GLY A 35 4.69 8.48 -3.64
N VAL A 36 4.14 9.02 -4.74
CA VAL A 36 2.70 9.06 -4.98
C VAL A 36 2.15 7.65 -5.19
N ALA A 37 2.81 6.84 -6.02
CA ALA A 37 2.43 5.45 -6.25
C ALA A 37 2.46 4.63 -4.96
N CYS A 38 3.50 4.79 -4.13
CA CYS A 38 3.59 4.16 -2.82
C CYS A 38 2.44 4.60 -1.89
N ALA A 39 2.11 5.89 -1.85
CA ALA A 39 1.04 6.42 -1.01
C ALA A 39 -0.33 5.85 -1.40
N ILE A 40 -0.59 5.66 -2.70
CA ILE A 40 -1.80 5.05 -3.22
C ILE A 40 -1.89 3.56 -2.85
N ALA A 41 -0.80 2.80 -2.97
CA ALA A 41 -0.80 1.36 -2.76
C ALA A 41 -0.81 0.96 -1.27
N THR A 42 -0.16 1.75 -0.40
CA THR A 42 0.11 1.38 1.00
C THR A 42 -1.13 1.06 1.82
N PRO A 43 -2.22 1.84 1.80
CA PRO A 43 -3.41 1.54 2.59
C PRO A 43 -4.02 0.17 2.28
N GLU A 44 -4.13 -0.16 1.00
CA GLU A 44 -4.73 -1.41 0.56
C GLU A 44 -3.90 -2.62 0.98
N VAL A 45 -2.57 -2.49 0.87
CA VAL A 45 -1.66 -3.57 1.29
C VAL A 45 -1.66 -3.74 2.81
N ILE A 46 -1.70 -2.66 3.60
CA ILE A 46 -1.83 -2.74 5.07
C ILE A 46 -3.08 -3.51 5.46
N GLU A 47 -4.23 -3.17 4.90
CA GLU A 47 -5.49 -3.86 5.19
C GLU A 47 -5.44 -5.32 4.76
N TYR A 48 -4.87 -5.60 3.59
CA TYR A 48 -4.79 -6.94 3.02
C TYR A 48 -3.97 -7.91 3.86
N ILE A 49 -2.82 -7.47 4.39
CA ILE A 49 -1.91 -8.34 5.16
C ILE A 49 -2.20 -8.38 6.67
N ALA A 50 -3.21 -7.65 7.14
CA ALA A 50 -3.46 -7.47 8.57
C ALA A 50 -3.71 -8.79 9.33
N ASP A 51 -4.30 -9.77 8.69
CA ASP A 51 -4.58 -11.09 9.27
C ASP A 51 -3.31 -11.94 9.50
N VAL A 52 -2.27 -11.74 8.69
CA VAL A 52 -1.02 -12.51 8.80
C VAL A 52 0.08 -11.78 9.57
N VAL A 53 -0.03 -10.47 9.76
CA VAL A 53 0.94 -9.66 10.54
C VAL A 53 0.26 -8.73 11.57
N PRO A 54 -0.70 -9.22 12.39
CA PRO A 54 -1.52 -8.36 13.25
C PRO A 54 -0.70 -7.52 14.24
N GLU A 55 0.41 -8.05 14.74
CA GLU A 55 1.27 -7.31 15.68
C GLU A 55 1.98 -6.11 15.01
N LYS A 56 2.32 -6.23 13.72
CA LYS A 56 2.88 -5.10 12.96
C LYS A 56 1.84 -4.01 12.75
N ILE A 57 0.59 -4.39 12.48
CA ILE A 57 -0.54 -3.46 12.35
C ILE A 57 -0.76 -2.69 13.66
N LYS A 58 -0.70 -3.36 14.82
CA LYS A 58 -0.80 -2.71 16.13
C LYS A 58 0.33 -1.71 16.38
N ILE A 59 1.56 -2.03 15.93
CA ILE A 59 2.72 -1.12 16.05
C ILE A 59 2.47 0.14 15.21
N ILE A 60 2.01 -0.01 13.97
CA ILE A 60 1.68 1.12 13.09
C ILE A 60 0.57 1.97 13.72
N GLY A 61 -0.52 1.34 14.15
CA GLY A 61 -1.63 2.04 14.80
C GLY A 61 -1.18 2.85 16.02
N ARG A 62 -0.36 2.25 16.88
CA ARG A 62 0.21 2.94 18.05
C ARG A 62 1.08 4.13 17.64
N ALA A 63 1.92 3.98 16.63
CA ALA A 63 2.76 5.06 16.13
C ALA A 63 1.93 6.22 15.53
N MET A 64 0.74 5.93 15.01
CA MET A 64 -0.21 6.92 14.50
C MET A 64 -1.16 7.47 15.59
N GLY A 65 -1.05 7.02 16.83
CA GLY A 65 -1.93 7.44 17.92
C GLY A 65 -3.34 6.83 17.85
N ILE A 66 -3.49 5.69 17.18
CA ILE A 66 -4.78 5.01 16.99
C ILE A 66 -4.95 3.93 18.06
N ASP A 67 -6.09 3.96 18.76
CA ASP A 67 -6.47 2.88 19.66
C ASP A 67 -7.05 1.70 18.88
N LEU A 68 -6.42 0.55 19.03
CA LEU A 68 -6.80 -0.72 18.39
C LEU A 68 -7.19 -1.79 19.41
N GLU A 69 -7.42 -1.41 20.69
CA GLU A 69 -7.80 -2.35 21.72
C GLU A 69 -9.15 -3.00 21.40
N GLY A 70 -9.25 -4.31 21.60
CA GLY A 70 -10.46 -5.09 21.33
C GLY A 70 -10.80 -5.32 19.85
N LYS A 71 -10.07 -4.75 18.92
CA LYS A 71 -10.31 -4.96 17.48
C LYS A 71 -9.71 -6.29 17.01
N SER A 72 -10.44 -6.97 16.14
CA SER A 72 -9.90 -8.08 15.34
C SER A 72 -8.78 -7.60 14.41
N ALA A 73 -7.98 -8.52 13.89
CA ALA A 73 -6.90 -8.20 12.94
C ALA A 73 -7.43 -7.45 11.71
N GLN A 74 -8.57 -7.88 11.17
CA GLN A 74 -9.23 -7.25 10.04
C GLN A 74 -9.67 -5.81 10.35
N GLU A 75 -10.35 -5.61 11.48
CA GLU A 75 -10.82 -4.28 11.91
C GLU A 75 -9.64 -3.34 12.19
N ALA A 76 -8.58 -3.85 12.82
CA ALA A 76 -7.37 -3.10 13.06
C ALA A 76 -6.69 -2.69 11.73
N GLY A 77 -6.56 -3.64 10.79
CA GLY A 77 -6.02 -3.38 9.46
C GLY A 77 -6.80 -2.30 8.72
N LYS A 78 -8.13 -2.42 8.69
CA LYS A 78 -9.00 -1.41 8.08
C LYS A 78 -8.86 -0.06 8.76
N THR A 79 -8.86 -0.02 10.10
CA THR A 79 -8.73 1.25 10.86
C THR A 79 -7.42 1.96 10.56
N VAL A 80 -6.31 1.22 10.48
CA VAL A 80 -5.00 1.78 10.15
C VAL A 80 -4.95 2.23 8.69
N ALA A 81 -5.48 1.42 7.76
CA ALA A 81 -5.54 1.77 6.34
C ALA A 81 -6.34 3.06 6.11
N ASP A 82 -7.50 3.20 6.75
CA ASP A 82 -8.33 4.42 6.67
C ASP A 82 -7.60 5.65 7.21
N ALA A 83 -6.82 5.49 8.29
CA ALA A 83 -6.01 6.57 8.84
C ALA A 83 -4.86 6.95 7.90
N VAL A 84 -4.24 5.99 7.21
CA VAL A 84 -3.20 6.27 6.21
C VAL A 84 -3.81 6.98 5.00
N ARG A 85 -4.98 6.55 4.49
CA ARG A 85 -5.72 7.26 3.41
C ARG A 85 -6.01 8.70 3.80
N LYS A 86 -6.51 8.92 5.02
CA LYS A 86 -6.76 10.27 5.51
C LYS A 86 -5.47 11.09 5.55
N PHE A 87 -4.38 10.53 6.06
CA PHE A 87 -3.09 11.20 6.17
C PHE A 87 -2.54 11.62 4.79
N THR A 88 -2.60 10.73 3.80
CA THR A 88 -2.15 11.06 2.44
C THR A 88 -3.03 12.12 1.78
N LYS A 89 -4.34 12.06 2.01
CA LYS A 89 -5.28 13.08 1.54
C LYS A 89 -5.04 14.44 2.19
N ASP A 90 -4.76 14.48 3.49
CA ASP A 90 -4.45 15.73 4.22
C ASP A 90 -3.12 16.37 3.74
N MET A 91 -2.28 15.60 3.05
CA MET A 91 -1.04 16.07 2.42
C MET A 91 -1.19 16.39 0.92
N ASP A 92 -2.42 16.47 0.41
CA ASP A 92 -2.72 16.73 -1.01
C ASP A 92 -2.04 15.72 -1.98
N ILE A 93 -1.84 14.47 -1.56
CA ILE A 93 -1.39 13.41 -2.47
C ILE A 93 -2.53 13.11 -3.45
N PRO A 94 -2.29 13.20 -4.77
CA PRO A 94 -3.33 12.99 -5.76
C PRO A 94 -3.81 11.53 -5.78
N SER A 95 -5.11 11.35 -6.02
CA SER A 95 -5.71 10.04 -6.29
C SER A 95 -5.39 9.56 -7.71
N MET A 96 -5.67 8.30 -8.01
CA MET A 96 -5.56 7.79 -9.38
C MET A 96 -6.47 8.55 -10.35
N LYS A 97 -7.63 9.03 -9.89
CA LYS A 97 -8.57 9.82 -10.71
C LYS A 97 -8.01 11.20 -11.01
N ASP A 98 -7.36 11.85 -10.03
CA ASP A 98 -6.70 13.14 -10.23
C ASP A 98 -5.50 13.05 -11.19
N LEU A 99 -4.96 11.85 -11.36
CA LEU A 99 -3.87 11.53 -12.28
C LEU A 99 -4.36 11.04 -13.66
N ASP A 100 -5.65 11.13 -13.94
CA ASP A 100 -6.28 10.67 -15.18
C ASP A 100 -6.01 9.18 -15.50
N ILE A 101 -5.79 8.35 -14.47
CA ILE A 101 -5.60 6.92 -14.64
C ILE A 101 -6.96 6.26 -14.87
N GLU A 102 -7.09 5.56 -15.98
CA GLU A 102 -8.32 4.82 -16.29
C GLU A 102 -8.39 3.51 -15.48
N ARG A 103 -9.54 3.27 -14.83
CA ARG A 103 -9.79 2.08 -14.01
C ARG A 103 -9.53 0.78 -14.76
N ASP A 104 -9.96 0.71 -16.02
CA ASP A 104 -9.82 -0.48 -16.86
C ASP A 104 -8.36 -0.78 -17.23
N SER A 105 -7.46 0.20 -17.13
CA SER A 105 -6.03 0.00 -17.41
C SER A 105 -5.27 -0.66 -16.27
N LEU A 106 -5.85 -0.75 -15.06
CA LEU A 106 -5.20 -1.26 -13.85
C LEU A 106 -4.80 -2.74 -13.95
N HIS A 107 -5.41 -3.52 -14.85
CA HIS A 107 -4.99 -4.91 -15.11
C HIS A 107 -3.52 -5.00 -15.57
N LYS A 108 -3.00 -3.95 -16.24
CA LYS A 108 -1.60 -3.88 -16.69
C LYS A 108 -0.65 -3.74 -15.49
N VAL A 109 -1.07 -2.95 -14.48
CA VAL A 109 -0.31 -2.79 -13.23
C VAL A 109 -0.28 -4.12 -12.47
N ALA A 110 -1.42 -4.79 -12.33
CA ALA A 110 -1.51 -6.09 -11.65
C ALA A 110 -0.63 -7.15 -12.33
N ASP A 111 -0.62 -7.17 -13.66
CA ASP A 111 0.22 -8.08 -14.44
C ASP A 111 1.71 -7.80 -14.22
N LEU A 112 2.13 -6.54 -14.38
CA LEU A 112 3.53 -6.16 -14.23
C LEU A 112 4.05 -6.35 -12.80
N ALA A 113 3.22 -6.07 -11.78
CA ALA A 113 3.59 -6.22 -10.38
C ALA A 113 3.97 -7.66 -10.00
N THR A 114 3.40 -8.68 -10.64
CA THR A 114 3.78 -10.08 -10.38
C THR A 114 5.18 -10.43 -10.88
N HIS A 115 5.79 -9.61 -11.71
CA HIS A 115 7.15 -9.78 -12.25
C HIS A 115 8.20 -8.92 -11.55
N ASP A 116 7.77 -8.09 -10.58
CA ASP A 116 8.68 -7.27 -9.79
C ASP A 116 9.37 -8.10 -8.71
N ASP A 117 10.67 -7.89 -8.52
CA ASP A 117 11.48 -8.65 -7.55
C ASP A 117 10.96 -8.53 -6.11
N THR A 118 10.30 -7.41 -5.78
CA THR A 118 9.74 -7.19 -4.44
C THR A 118 8.44 -7.96 -4.20
N TYR A 119 7.76 -8.42 -5.23
CA TYR A 119 6.50 -9.15 -5.12
C TYR A 119 6.61 -10.43 -4.28
N MET A 120 7.72 -11.16 -4.38
CA MET A 120 7.91 -12.43 -3.69
C MET A 120 8.04 -12.33 -2.16
N PHE A 121 8.24 -11.12 -1.62
CA PHE A 121 8.46 -10.91 -0.18
C PHE A 121 7.18 -10.59 0.60
N ILE A 122 6.02 -10.58 -0.04
CA ILE A 122 4.76 -10.42 0.68
C ILE A 122 4.49 -11.66 1.56
N PRO A 123 4.05 -11.50 2.82
CA PRO A 123 3.88 -12.62 3.74
C PRO A 123 2.61 -13.45 3.49
N LYS A 124 1.96 -13.29 2.34
CA LYS A 124 0.69 -13.92 1.99
C LYS A 124 0.65 -14.21 0.50
N GLU A 125 0.17 -15.38 0.12
CA GLU A 125 -0.04 -15.70 -1.30
C GLU A 125 -0.99 -14.67 -1.94
N THR A 126 -0.56 -14.07 -3.03
CA THR A 126 -1.24 -12.91 -3.63
C THR A 126 -1.29 -13.05 -5.15
N PRO A 127 -2.23 -13.81 -5.70
CA PRO A 127 -2.37 -13.96 -7.14
C PRO A 127 -2.71 -12.62 -7.82
N LYS A 128 -2.48 -12.53 -9.12
CA LYS A 128 -2.71 -11.32 -9.92
C LYS A 128 -4.12 -10.75 -9.76
N GLU A 129 -5.12 -11.61 -9.67
CA GLU A 129 -6.52 -11.24 -9.48
C GLU A 129 -6.71 -10.46 -8.16
N THR A 130 -6.05 -10.89 -7.10
CA THR A 130 -6.08 -10.19 -5.81
C THR A 130 -5.38 -8.83 -5.91
N ILE A 131 -4.25 -8.72 -6.63
CA ILE A 131 -3.60 -7.42 -6.86
C ILE A 131 -4.56 -6.48 -7.59
N LEU A 132 -5.27 -6.98 -8.60
CA LEU A 132 -6.25 -6.18 -9.34
C LEU A 132 -7.41 -5.72 -8.45
N GLU A 133 -7.90 -6.56 -7.56
CA GLU A 133 -8.92 -6.18 -6.58
C GLU A 133 -8.42 -5.08 -5.63
N LEU A 134 -7.18 -5.18 -5.14
CA LEU A 134 -6.57 -4.14 -4.31
C LEU A 134 -6.45 -2.80 -5.07
N LEU A 135 -6.05 -2.85 -6.34
CA LEU A 135 -5.98 -1.67 -7.20
C LEU A 135 -7.35 -1.04 -7.45
N TYR A 136 -8.39 -1.84 -7.67
CA TYR A 136 -9.77 -1.34 -7.79
C TYR A 136 -10.23 -0.68 -6.50
N ARG A 137 -9.94 -1.27 -5.35
CA ARG A 137 -10.25 -0.66 -4.05
C ARG A 137 -9.51 0.67 -3.86
N ALA A 138 -8.21 0.71 -4.19
CA ALA A 138 -7.44 1.95 -4.15
C ALA A 138 -8.02 3.03 -5.07
N TYR A 139 -8.53 2.66 -6.23
CA TYR A 139 -9.18 3.56 -7.18
C TYR A 139 -10.51 4.09 -6.67
N ASP A 140 -11.30 3.23 -6.03
CA ASP A 140 -12.66 3.56 -5.58
C ASP A 140 -12.66 4.31 -4.23
N ASN A 141 -11.65 4.10 -3.38
CA ASN A 141 -11.53 4.68 -2.03
C ASN A 141 -10.82 6.05 -1.99
N ASN A 142 -10.24 6.50 -3.10
CA ASN A 142 -9.51 7.78 -3.20
C ASN A 142 -10.24 8.78 -4.07
#